data_d74ab34eb0ab0a5841bd1ee5542ae42a
#
_entry.id   d74ab34eb0ab0a5841bd1ee5542ae42a
#
_cell.length_a   1.000
_cell.length_b   1.000
_cell.length_c   1.000
_cell.angle_alpha   90.00
_cell.angle_beta   90.00
_cell.angle_gamma   90.00
#
_symmetry.space_group_name_H-M   'P 1'
#
loop_
_entity.id
_entity.type
_entity.pdbx_description
1 polymer ?
#
loop_
_entity_poly.entity_id
_entity_poly.type
_entity_poly.pdbx_seq_one_letter_code
_entity_poly.pdbx_strand_id
1 'polypeptide(L)'
;MKILVTGGAGFIGSHTSDRLLELGHEVVILDALTPPVHRGGVPPSYLRPEVEFYEGDVRNEELLRNLLRRVDAVYHFAAYQDYLPEFARFSDVNVVSTALLYQIIVEERLELARVVVASSQAAMGEGVYHCPVDGEQLPGMRPESVLAAGHWDIPCPECDGPLAMQATPERIANPQNPYGMSKLGQEMVAVHLGRRYGVPTVAMRYSIVQGPRQSVFNAYSGACRIFCLHYREGRIPTLYEDGEGVRDYVNVDDVVDANVLVLQDDRAIGNVFNVGGGVPVSTREFVEVVMRQYGSDCPARVPGEYRFGDTRHILSDITALSKLGWSPRRTPADSVAAYARWLEDIEELDGVLDTANASMRSLGVVRKVSQ
;
A
#
# COMPACT_ATOMS: atom_id res chain seq x y z
N MET A 1 -5.84 -12.82 -22.93
CA MET A 1 -5.03 -13.60 -21.97
C MET A 1 -5.92 -14.02 -20.82
N LYS A 2 -5.62 -15.16 -20.21
CA LYS A 2 -6.18 -15.57 -18.93
C LYS A 2 -5.19 -15.17 -17.81
N ILE A 3 -5.64 -14.40 -16.82
CA ILE A 3 -4.77 -13.74 -15.85
C ILE A 3 -5.17 -14.12 -14.43
N LEU A 4 -4.22 -14.61 -13.64
CA LEU A 4 -4.41 -14.88 -12.21
C LEU A 4 -4.16 -13.59 -11.41
N VAL A 5 -5.11 -13.22 -10.56
CA VAL A 5 -4.97 -12.13 -9.58
C VAL A 5 -5.06 -12.73 -8.17
N THR A 6 -3.94 -12.92 -7.50
CA THR A 6 -3.94 -13.32 -6.08
C THR A 6 -4.22 -12.09 -5.23
N GLY A 7 -5.05 -12.21 -4.18
CA GLY A 7 -5.57 -11.06 -3.45
C GLY A 7 -6.57 -10.24 -4.29
N GLY A 8 -7.21 -10.89 -5.27
CA GLY A 8 -8.07 -10.23 -6.23
C GLY A 8 -9.42 -9.76 -5.68
N ALA A 9 -9.85 -10.25 -4.52
CA ALA A 9 -11.02 -9.72 -3.82
C ALA A 9 -10.70 -8.46 -2.98
N GLY A 10 -9.41 -8.16 -2.77
CA GLY A 10 -8.96 -6.99 -2.04
C GLY A 10 -9.08 -5.69 -2.84
N PHE A 11 -8.65 -4.58 -2.23
CA PHE A 11 -8.77 -3.23 -2.75
C PHE A 11 -8.18 -3.07 -4.15
N ILE A 12 -6.84 -3.14 -4.30
CA ILE A 12 -6.16 -2.96 -5.59
C ILE A 12 -6.50 -4.09 -6.57
N GLY A 13 -6.59 -5.32 -6.05
CA GLY A 13 -6.86 -6.51 -6.86
C GLY A 13 -8.21 -6.46 -7.56
N SER A 14 -9.27 -6.04 -6.88
CA SER A 14 -10.62 -5.98 -7.47
C SER A 14 -10.75 -4.90 -8.55
N HIS A 15 -10.14 -3.73 -8.36
CA HIS A 15 -10.10 -2.68 -9.38
C HIS A 15 -9.26 -3.11 -10.61
N THR A 16 -8.12 -3.76 -10.37
CA THR A 16 -7.30 -4.31 -11.46
C THR A 16 -8.07 -5.38 -12.22
N SER A 17 -8.77 -6.28 -11.53
CA SER A 17 -9.59 -7.33 -12.14
C SER A 17 -10.70 -6.75 -13.03
N ASP A 18 -11.41 -5.73 -12.54
CA ASP A 18 -12.45 -5.05 -13.34
C ASP A 18 -11.86 -4.48 -14.63
N ARG A 19 -10.72 -3.80 -14.54
CA ARG A 19 -10.07 -3.21 -15.70
C ARG A 19 -9.56 -4.26 -16.70
N LEU A 20 -9.05 -5.39 -16.20
CA LEU A 20 -8.64 -6.50 -17.08
C LEU A 20 -9.82 -7.11 -17.83
N LEU A 21 -10.98 -7.29 -17.17
CA LEU A 21 -12.22 -7.73 -17.83
C LEU A 21 -12.67 -6.75 -18.91
N GLU A 22 -12.65 -5.43 -18.62
CA GLU A 22 -12.98 -4.38 -19.61
C GLU A 22 -12.07 -4.42 -20.85
N LEU A 23 -10.81 -4.82 -20.67
CA LEU A 23 -9.85 -5.00 -21.76
C LEU A 23 -10.00 -6.34 -22.49
N GLY A 24 -11.00 -7.16 -22.15
CA GLY A 24 -11.30 -8.43 -22.79
C GLY A 24 -10.40 -9.59 -22.34
N HIS A 25 -9.76 -9.49 -21.17
CA HIS A 25 -9.03 -10.59 -20.55
C HIS A 25 -9.97 -11.50 -19.75
N GLU A 26 -9.62 -12.77 -19.62
CA GLU A 26 -10.22 -13.67 -18.64
C GLU A 26 -9.50 -13.50 -17.30
N VAL A 27 -10.25 -13.38 -16.20
CA VAL A 27 -9.68 -13.15 -14.87
C VAL A 27 -10.00 -14.30 -13.94
N VAL A 28 -8.95 -14.85 -13.33
CA VAL A 28 -9.02 -15.82 -12.24
C VAL A 28 -8.59 -15.13 -10.96
N ILE A 29 -9.42 -15.17 -9.94
CA ILE A 29 -9.10 -14.62 -8.61
C ILE A 29 -8.81 -15.75 -7.64
N LEU A 30 -7.68 -15.65 -6.91
CA LEU A 30 -7.39 -16.45 -5.74
C LEU A 30 -7.33 -15.51 -4.52
N ASP A 31 -8.22 -15.70 -3.56
CA ASP A 31 -8.26 -14.90 -2.33
C ASP A 31 -8.67 -15.76 -1.13
N ALA A 32 -8.02 -15.54 0.01
CA ALA A 32 -8.29 -16.29 1.23
C ALA A 32 -9.43 -15.69 2.07
N LEU A 33 -10.00 -14.58 1.63
CA LEU A 33 -11.11 -13.84 2.28
C LEU A 33 -10.89 -13.62 3.80
N THR A 34 -9.65 -13.28 4.17
CA THR A 34 -9.27 -13.19 5.59
C THR A 34 -9.73 -11.89 6.26
N PRO A 35 -10.22 -11.97 7.53
CA PRO A 35 -10.42 -10.81 8.36
C PRO A 35 -9.10 -10.04 8.58
N PRO A 36 -9.15 -8.70 8.84
CA PRO A 36 -10.32 -7.86 8.93
C PRO A 36 -10.82 -7.32 7.57
N VAL A 37 -10.13 -7.60 6.47
CA VAL A 37 -10.46 -7.05 5.15
C VAL A 37 -11.81 -7.59 4.68
N HIS A 38 -12.01 -8.91 4.78
CA HIS A 38 -13.24 -9.59 4.41
C HIS A 38 -13.95 -10.15 5.67
N ARG A 39 -15.03 -9.48 6.10
CA ARG A 39 -15.85 -9.98 7.19
C ARG A 39 -16.73 -11.13 6.68
N GLY A 40 -16.83 -12.17 7.49
CA GLY A 40 -17.71 -13.31 7.22
C GLY A 40 -17.20 -14.33 6.20
N GLY A 41 -16.01 -14.16 5.64
CA GLY A 41 -15.40 -15.14 4.72
C GLY A 41 -16.21 -15.37 3.44
N VAL A 42 -16.94 -14.35 2.97
CA VAL A 42 -17.70 -14.42 1.71
C VAL A 42 -17.12 -13.48 0.67
N PRO A 43 -17.17 -13.84 -0.64
CA PRO A 43 -16.76 -12.94 -1.70
C PRO A 43 -17.54 -11.62 -1.66
N PRO A 44 -16.85 -10.47 -1.78
CA PRO A 44 -17.52 -9.17 -1.79
C PRO A 44 -18.48 -9.01 -2.97
N SER A 45 -19.60 -8.31 -2.72
CA SER A 45 -20.64 -8.06 -3.73
C SER A 45 -20.18 -7.21 -4.92
N TYR A 46 -19.04 -6.52 -4.80
CA TYR A 46 -18.45 -5.74 -5.89
C TYR A 46 -17.64 -6.58 -6.88
N LEU A 47 -17.40 -7.86 -6.61
CA LEU A 47 -16.75 -8.72 -7.59
C LEU A 47 -17.71 -9.02 -8.74
N ARG A 48 -17.23 -8.81 -9.96
CA ARG A 48 -18.00 -9.03 -11.16
C ARG A 48 -18.23 -10.54 -11.38
N PRO A 49 -19.43 -10.95 -11.84
CA PRO A 49 -19.77 -12.37 -12.02
C PRO A 49 -18.93 -13.08 -13.11
N GLU A 50 -18.24 -12.32 -13.97
CA GLU A 50 -17.39 -12.86 -15.02
C GLU A 50 -16.05 -13.40 -14.52
N VAL A 51 -15.65 -13.09 -13.26
CA VAL A 51 -14.40 -13.64 -12.70
C VAL A 51 -14.57 -15.11 -12.31
N GLU A 52 -13.57 -15.92 -12.60
CA GLU A 52 -13.43 -17.26 -12.07
C GLU A 52 -12.82 -17.16 -10.65
N PHE A 53 -13.62 -17.36 -9.61
CA PHE A 53 -13.21 -17.13 -8.22
C PHE A 53 -12.83 -18.44 -7.51
N TYR A 54 -11.68 -18.43 -6.83
CA TYR A 54 -11.21 -19.49 -5.94
C TYR A 54 -10.96 -18.92 -4.55
N GLU A 55 -11.68 -19.45 -3.56
CA GLU A 55 -11.35 -19.23 -2.16
C GLU A 55 -10.17 -20.11 -1.77
N GLY A 56 -9.09 -19.49 -1.28
CA GLY A 56 -7.90 -20.24 -0.87
C GLY A 56 -6.72 -19.36 -0.52
N ASP A 57 -5.81 -19.94 0.26
CA ASP A 57 -4.56 -19.30 0.64
C ASP A 57 -3.52 -19.47 -0.46
N VAL A 58 -2.83 -18.38 -0.79
CA VAL A 58 -1.75 -18.35 -1.80
C VAL A 58 -0.56 -19.26 -1.43
N ARG A 59 -0.48 -19.71 -0.16
CA ARG A 59 0.51 -20.67 0.34
C ARG A 59 0.10 -22.13 0.11
N ASN A 60 -1.12 -22.38 -0.38
CA ASN A 60 -1.53 -23.73 -0.77
C ASN A 60 -0.88 -24.07 -2.12
N GLU A 61 0.21 -24.84 -2.04
CA GLU A 61 1.03 -25.20 -3.21
C GLU A 61 0.23 -25.92 -4.28
N GLU A 62 -0.61 -26.87 -3.93
CA GLU A 62 -1.40 -27.64 -4.90
C GLU A 62 -2.39 -26.75 -5.64
N LEU A 63 -3.12 -25.90 -4.92
CA LEU A 63 -4.06 -24.96 -5.52
C LEU A 63 -3.34 -23.95 -6.42
N LEU A 64 -2.26 -23.34 -5.92
CA LEU A 64 -1.48 -22.37 -6.68
C LEU A 64 -0.89 -23.00 -7.95
N ARG A 65 -0.36 -24.22 -7.86
CA ARG A 65 0.18 -24.99 -8.98
C ARG A 65 -0.87 -25.27 -10.05
N ASN A 66 -2.06 -25.68 -9.62
CA ASN A 66 -3.19 -25.95 -10.52
C ASN A 66 -3.66 -24.68 -11.24
N LEU A 67 -3.66 -23.54 -10.57
CA LEU A 67 -4.05 -22.26 -11.18
C LEU A 67 -2.99 -21.73 -12.15
N LEU A 68 -1.70 -21.79 -11.77
CA LEU A 68 -0.60 -21.29 -12.60
C LEU A 68 -0.50 -22.00 -13.96
N ARG A 69 -0.84 -23.30 -14.03
CA ARG A 69 -0.87 -24.07 -15.30
C ARG A 69 -1.90 -23.60 -16.33
N ARG A 70 -2.85 -22.76 -15.91
CA ARG A 70 -4.03 -22.39 -16.70
C ARG A 70 -4.06 -20.92 -17.09
N VAL A 71 -2.99 -20.16 -16.78
CA VAL A 71 -2.98 -18.71 -16.96
C VAL A 71 -1.76 -18.25 -17.75
N ASP A 72 -1.90 -17.12 -18.41
CA ASP A 72 -0.86 -16.50 -19.24
C ASP A 72 -0.04 -15.46 -18.47
N ALA A 73 -0.61 -14.87 -17.41
CA ALA A 73 0.05 -13.85 -16.60
C ALA A 73 -0.46 -13.87 -15.15
N VAL A 74 0.30 -13.24 -14.24
CA VAL A 74 -0.03 -13.20 -12.82
C VAL A 74 0.11 -11.80 -12.28
N TYR A 75 -0.90 -11.33 -11.52
CA TYR A 75 -0.79 -10.26 -10.56
C TYR A 75 -0.75 -10.86 -9.16
N HIS A 76 0.40 -10.77 -8.50
CA HIS A 76 0.59 -11.30 -7.16
C HIS A 76 0.41 -10.19 -6.12
N PHE A 77 -0.85 -9.99 -5.69
CA PHE A 77 -1.27 -8.92 -4.77
C PHE A 77 -1.64 -9.43 -3.38
N ALA A 78 -1.79 -10.75 -3.21
CA ALA A 78 -2.02 -11.34 -1.90
C ALA A 78 -0.92 -10.91 -0.92
N ALA A 79 -1.31 -10.35 0.22
CA ALA A 79 -0.38 -9.88 1.23
C ALA A 79 -1.03 -9.86 2.62
N TYR A 80 -0.19 -10.01 3.64
CA TYR A 80 -0.53 -9.71 5.03
C TYR A 80 -0.02 -8.33 5.41
N GLN A 81 -0.90 -7.53 6.02
CA GLN A 81 -0.63 -6.17 6.46
C GLN A 81 -1.43 -5.88 7.74
N ASP A 82 -0.72 -5.59 8.84
CA ASP A 82 -1.33 -5.29 10.15
C ASP A 82 -0.35 -4.52 11.04
N TYR A 83 -0.82 -4.04 12.21
CA TYR A 83 0.00 -3.55 13.33
C TYR A 83 0.37 -4.66 14.33
N LEU A 84 -0.17 -5.85 14.21
CA LEU A 84 0.07 -6.96 15.11
C LEU A 84 1.54 -7.44 15.05
N PRO A 85 2.13 -7.88 16.19
CA PRO A 85 3.50 -8.38 16.22
C PRO A 85 3.63 -9.81 15.67
N GLU A 86 2.92 -10.13 14.61
CA GLU A 86 2.92 -11.43 13.92
C GLU A 86 4.05 -11.47 12.87
N PHE A 87 5.28 -11.23 13.29
CA PHE A 87 6.43 -11.04 12.39
C PHE A 87 6.67 -12.20 11.43
N ALA A 88 6.50 -13.44 11.91
CA ALA A 88 6.61 -14.61 11.07
C ALA A 88 5.54 -14.64 9.96
N ARG A 89 4.31 -14.21 10.26
CA ARG A 89 3.20 -14.18 9.31
C ARG A 89 3.43 -13.19 8.17
N PHE A 90 4.06 -12.04 8.43
CA PHE A 90 4.48 -11.11 7.38
C PHE A 90 5.42 -11.79 6.38
N SER A 91 6.41 -12.52 6.87
CA SER A 91 7.37 -13.23 6.02
C SER A 91 6.70 -14.41 5.30
N ASP A 92 5.90 -15.18 6.00
CA ASP A 92 5.24 -16.37 5.48
C ASP A 92 4.27 -16.04 4.34
N VAL A 93 3.40 -15.04 4.56
CA VAL A 93 2.43 -14.64 3.53
C VAL A 93 3.08 -13.84 2.41
N ASN A 94 3.96 -12.86 2.70
CA ASN A 94 4.46 -11.96 1.68
C ASN A 94 5.70 -12.50 0.94
N VAL A 95 6.63 -13.15 1.65
CA VAL A 95 7.90 -13.61 1.07
C VAL A 95 7.84 -15.06 0.63
N VAL A 96 7.38 -15.97 1.53
CA VAL A 96 7.36 -17.40 1.24
C VAL A 96 6.38 -17.74 0.13
N SER A 97 5.18 -17.12 0.11
CA SER A 97 4.23 -17.34 -0.99
C SER A 97 4.79 -16.90 -2.34
N THR A 98 5.53 -15.78 -2.36
CA THR A 98 6.20 -15.31 -3.58
C THR A 98 7.30 -16.28 -4.02
N ALA A 99 8.11 -16.78 -3.09
CA ALA A 99 9.12 -17.79 -3.40
C ALA A 99 8.47 -19.07 -3.96
N LEU A 100 7.37 -19.52 -3.36
CA LEU A 100 6.60 -20.68 -3.82
C LEU A 100 6.05 -20.47 -5.24
N LEU A 101 5.51 -19.29 -5.55
CA LEU A 101 5.04 -18.95 -6.90
C LEU A 101 6.18 -19.12 -7.92
N TYR A 102 7.36 -18.55 -7.65
CA TYR A 102 8.50 -18.69 -8.57
C TYR A 102 9.06 -20.11 -8.63
N GLN A 103 9.04 -20.84 -7.50
CA GLN A 103 9.42 -22.25 -7.47
C GLN A 103 8.56 -23.05 -8.44
N ILE A 104 7.25 -22.92 -8.37
CA ILE A 104 6.31 -23.63 -9.25
C ILE A 104 6.56 -23.27 -10.73
N ILE A 105 6.70 -21.97 -11.04
CA ILE A 105 6.95 -21.50 -12.41
C ILE A 105 8.21 -22.16 -12.97
N VAL A 106 9.28 -22.23 -12.20
CA VAL A 106 10.57 -22.79 -12.63
C VAL A 106 10.52 -24.32 -12.73
N GLU A 107 9.98 -25.01 -11.72
CA GLU A 107 9.87 -26.49 -11.71
C GLU A 107 9.06 -27.00 -12.92
N GLU A 108 7.97 -26.32 -13.24
CA GLU A 108 7.06 -26.74 -14.32
C GLU A 108 7.39 -26.08 -15.66
N ARG A 109 8.41 -25.21 -15.71
CA ARG A 109 8.81 -24.48 -16.92
C ARG A 109 7.65 -23.72 -17.55
N LEU A 110 6.84 -23.05 -16.71
CA LEU A 110 5.70 -22.29 -17.19
C LEU A 110 6.16 -21.04 -17.95
N GLU A 111 5.60 -20.83 -19.14
CA GLU A 111 5.87 -19.68 -19.98
C GLU A 111 4.80 -18.60 -19.71
N LEU A 112 5.06 -17.71 -18.76
CA LEU A 112 4.18 -16.59 -18.44
C LEU A 112 4.59 -15.33 -19.19
N ALA A 113 3.63 -14.60 -19.73
CA ALA A 113 3.86 -13.32 -20.39
C ALA A 113 4.30 -12.25 -19.40
N ARG A 114 3.80 -12.28 -18.15
CA ARG A 114 4.15 -11.31 -17.11
C ARG A 114 3.82 -11.83 -15.72
N VAL A 115 4.69 -11.50 -14.75
CA VAL A 115 4.41 -11.57 -13.31
C VAL A 115 4.56 -10.18 -12.72
N VAL A 116 3.47 -9.59 -12.24
CA VAL A 116 3.47 -8.28 -11.57
C VAL A 116 3.30 -8.51 -10.06
N VAL A 117 4.24 -8.00 -9.26
CA VAL A 117 4.26 -8.22 -7.82
C VAL A 117 4.03 -6.91 -7.07
N ALA A 118 3.09 -6.90 -6.13
CA ALA A 118 2.85 -5.77 -5.27
C ALA A 118 3.94 -5.63 -4.21
N SER A 119 4.84 -4.66 -4.37
CA SER A 119 5.68 -4.13 -3.31
C SER A 119 5.01 -2.93 -2.62
N SER A 120 5.74 -2.12 -1.88
CA SER A 120 5.19 -0.98 -1.13
C SER A 120 6.24 0.12 -0.95
N GLN A 121 5.80 1.37 -0.85
CA GLN A 121 6.64 2.47 -0.39
C GLN A 121 7.26 2.19 1.00
N ALA A 122 6.65 1.34 1.83
CA ALA A 122 7.21 0.95 3.13
C ALA A 122 8.61 0.31 3.02
N ALA A 123 9.00 -0.20 1.85
CA ALA A 123 10.34 -0.69 1.56
C ALA A 123 11.40 0.44 1.58
N MET A 124 11.00 1.70 1.41
CA MET A 124 11.90 2.86 1.39
C MET A 124 12.26 3.38 2.79
N GLY A 125 11.48 3.03 3.83
CA GLY A 125 11.63 3.58 5.19
C GLY A 125 11.31 5.07 5.26
N GLU A 126 12.17 5.86 5.89
CA GLU A 126 12.04 7.33 5.94
C GLU A 126 12.33 8.00 4.58
N GLY A 127 12.86 7.27 3.61
CA GLY A 127 13.21 7.82 2.31
C GLY A 127 14.51 8.63 2.30
N VAL A 128 14.65 9.47 1.27
CA VAL A 128 15.84 10.31 1.03
C VAL A 128 15.63 11.71 1.57
N TYR A 129 16.65 12.22 2.23
CA TYR A 129 16.75 13.60 2.67
C TYR A 129 18.05 14.24 2.16
N HIS A 130 18.09 15.54 2.13
CA HIS A 130 19.29 16.33 1.79
C HIS A 130 19.69 17.22 2.96
N CYS A 131 20.95 17.07 3.40
CA CYS A 131 21.61 17.97 4.31
C CYS A 131 22.39 19.01 3.50
N PRO A 132 22.29 20.33 3.79
CA PRO A 132 23.08 21.34 3.10
C PRO A 132 24.59 21.17 3.27
N VAL A 133 25.03 20.50 4.34
CA VAL A 133 26.44 20.27 4.67
C VAL A 133 26.92 18.90 4.19
N ASP A 134 26.15 17.84 4.50
CA ASP A 134 26.57 16.45 4.35
C ASP A 134 25.96 15.73 3.12
N GLY A 135 25.12 16.44 2.34
CA GLY A 135 24.51 15.90 1.12
C GLY A 135 23.36 14.93 1.37
N GLU A 136 23.27 13.86 0.54
CA GLU A 136 22.20 12.84 0.64
C GLU A 136 22.30 12.07 1.95
N GLN A 137 21.17 11.97 2.64
CA GLN A 137 21.02 11.25 3.92
C GLN A 137 19.90 10.24 3.84
N LEU A 138 20.09 9.10 4.51
CA LEU A 138 19.11 8.02 4.66
C LEU A 138 18.86 7.78 6.16
N PRO A 139 18.06 8.62 6.81
CA PRO A 139 17.86 8.53 8.25
C PRO A 139 17.15 7.22 8.63
N GLY A 140 17.46 6.74 9.83
CA GLY A 140 16.79 5.60 10.43
C GLY A 140 15.48 5.97 11.12
N MET A 141 14.91 4.99 11.82
CA MET A 141 13.71 5.20 12.62
C MET A 141 13.98 6.25 13.73
N ARG A 142 13.05 7.19 13.89
CA ARG A 142 13.12 8.21 14.92
C ARG A 142 13.08 7.58 16.32
N PRO A 143 14.03 7.91 17.25
CA PRO A 143 14.03 7.41 18.62
C PRO A 143 12.75 7.83 19.38
N GLU A 144 12.25 6.93 20.22
CA GLU A 144 11.06 7.22 21.03
C GLU A 144 11.25 8.45 21.94
N SER A 145 12.45 8.62 22.51
CA SER A 145 12.76 9.76 23.38
C SER A 145 12.62 11.11 22.67
N VAL A 146 12.93 11.17 21.37
CA VAL A 146 12.80 12.37 20.53
C VAL A 146 11.31 12.67 20.28
N LEU A 147 10.53 11.65 19.91
CA LEU A 147 9.08 11.77 19.70
C LEU A 147 8.34 12.11 21.00
N ALA A 148 8.71 11.50 22.12
CA ALA A 148 8.12 11.78 23.42
C ALA A 148 8.41 13.21 23.92
N ALA A 149 9.49 13.84 23.43
CA ALA A 149 9.80 15.24 23.68
C ALA A 149 9.07 16.22 22.73
N GLY A 150 8.30 15.71 21.76
CA GLY A 150 7.58 16.53 20.78
C GLY A 150 8.46 17.06 19.64
N HIS A 151 9.63 16.47 19.42
CA HIS A 151 10.51 16.79 18.30
C HIS A 151 10.17 15.87 17.12
N TRP A 152 9.56 16.42 16.09
CA TRP A 152 9.01 15.64 15.00
C TRP A 152 9.96 15.50 13.80
N ASP A 153 10.70 16.56 13.48
CA ASP A 153 11.61 16.55 12.34
C ASP A 153 12.90 15.76 12.63
N ILE A 154 13.48 15.23 11.57
CA ILE A 154 14.67 14.40 11.65
C ILE A 154 15.89 15.31 11.44
N PRO A 155 16.81 15.40 12.42
CA PRO A 155 18.09 16.09 12.22
C PRO A 155 19.03 15.23 11.34
N CYS A 156 20.01 15.88 10.74
CA CYS A 156 21.08 15.19 10.05
C CYS A 156 21.87 14.31 11.03
N PRO A 157 22.05 13.01 10.73
CA PRO A 157 22.78 12.10 11.62
C PRO A 157 24.28 12.44 11.76
N GLU A 158 24.83 13.25 10.84
CA GLU A 158 26.24 13.61 10.82
C GLU A 158 26.53 14.97 11.53
N CYS A 159 25.67 15.99 11.34
CA CYS A 159 25.92 17.34 11.85
C CYS A 159 24.78 17.93 12.69
N ASP A 160 23.73 17.16 13.01
CA ASP A 160 22.52 17.62 13.71
C ASP A 160 21.77 18.78 13.03
N GLY A 161 22.17 19.16 11.81
CA GLY A 161 21.54 20.22 11.02
C GLY A 161 20.16 19.81 10.46
N PRO A 162 19.43 20.77 9.87
CA PRO A 162 18.12 20.48 9.29
C PRO A 162 18.24 19.63 8.02
N LEU A 163 17.30 18.70 7.85
CA LEU A 163 17.17 17.89 6.65
C LEU A 163 15.97 18.33 5.81
N ALA A 164 16.14 18.39 4.49
CA ALA A 164 15.06 18.58 3.53
C ALA A 164 14.68 17.25 2.88
N MET A 165 13.40 16.87 3.00
CA MET A 165 12.85 15.68 2.33
C MET A 165 13.03 15.78 0.80
N GLN A 166 13.35 14.66 0.16
CA GLN A 166 13.38 14.51 -1.29
C GLN A 166 12.50 13.38 -1.78
N ALA A 167 12.12 13.41 -3.06
CA ALA A 167 11.47 12.26 -3.69
C ALA A 167 12.43 11.07 -3.72
N THR A 168 11.97 9.92 -3.22
CA THR A 168 12.78 8.73 -3.00
C THR A 168 12.75 7.82 -4.22
N PRO A 169 13.90 7.62 -4.91
CA PRO A 169 13.97 6.75 -6.08
C PRO A 169 13.99 5.25 -5.70
N GLU A 170 13.71 4.38 -6.68
CA GLU A 170 13.62 2.92 -6.51
C GLU A 170 14.93 2.26 -6.03
N ARG A 171 16.09 2.91 -6.24
CA ARG A 171 17.40 2.43 -5.75
C ARG A 171 17.49 2.39 -4.22
N ILE A 172 16.62 3.13 -3.54
CA ILE A 172 16.59 3.21 -2.09
C ILE A 172 15.69 2.12 -1.51
N ALA A 173 16.25 1.37 -0.54
CA ALA A 173 15.55 0.39 0.25
C ALA A 173 16.11 0.43 1.69
N ASN A 174 15.30 0.91 2.64
CA ASN A 174 15.66 1.05 4.05
C ASN A 174 14.43 0.83 4.96
N PRO A 175 13.75 -0.35 4.88
CA PRO A 175 12.50 -0.57 5.58
C PRO A 175 12.70 -0.52 7.11
N GLN A 176 11.78 0.18 7.80
CA GLN A 176 11.87 0.43 9.24
C GLN A 176 10.86 -0.40 10.07
N ASN A 177 9.98 -1.15 9.42
CA ASN A 177 8.95 -1.95 10.08
C ASN A 177 8.79 -3.34 9.45
N PRO A 178 8.17 -4.30 10.15
CA PRO A 178 8.05 -5.69 9.69
C PRO A 178 7.35 -5.83 8.33
N TYR A 179 6.32 -5.01 8.10
CA TYR A 179 5.63 -4.99 6.81
C TYR A 179 6.57 -4.56 5.68
N GLY A 180 7.26 -3.42 5.85
CA GLY A 180 8.23 -2.93 4.86
C GLY A 180 9.35 -3.93 4.58
N MET A 181 9.89 -4.59 5.64
CA MET A 181 10.90 -5.66 5.51
C MET A 181 10.37 -6.83 4.68
N SER A 182 9.13 -7.27 4.92
CA SER A 182 8.53 -8.37 4.16
C SER A 182 8.24 -7.99 2.70
N LYS A 183 7.83 -6.75 2.44
CA LYS A 183 7.58 -6.26 1.08
C LYS A 183 8.88 -6.08 0.28
N LEU A 184 9.97 -5.64 0.92
CA LEU A 184 11.29 -5.63 0.31
C LEU A 184 11.76 -7.06 0.04
N GLY A 185 11.59 -8.00 0.98
CA GLY A 185 11.92 -9.42 0.79
C GLY A 185 11.16 -10.02 -0.39
N GLN A 186 9.86 -9.76 -0.50
CA GLN A 186 9.01 -10.14 -1.62
C GLN A 186 9.53 -9.60 -2.96
N GLU A 187 9.85 -8.31 -3.01
CA GLU A 187 10.41 -7.63 -4.18
C GLU A 187 11.74 -8.25 -4.61
N MET A 188 12.65 -8.49 -3.66
CA MET A 188 13.95 -9.11 -3.93
C MET A 188 13.79 -10.52 -4.49
N VAL A 189 12.95 -11.35 -3.89
CA VAL A 189 12.64 -12.71 -4.37
C VAL A 189 12.13 -12.63 -5.81
N ALA A 190 11.12 -11.82 -6.07
CA ALA A 190 10.49 -11.72 -7.37
C ALA A 190 11.46 -11.25 -8.47
N VAL A 191 12.12 -10.11 -8.27
CA VAL A 191 12.98 -9.51 -9.29
C VAL A 191 14.24 -10.34 -9.55
N HIS A 192 14.88 -10.85 -8.50
CA HIS A 192 16.12 -11.62 -8.68
C HIS A 192 15.86 -13.02 -9.24
N LEU A 193 14.82 -13.73 -8.80
CA LEU A 193 14.44 -15.02 -9.39
C LEU A 193 13.92 -14.83 -10.82
N GLY A 194 13.11 -13.78 -11.05
CA GLY A 194 12.67 -13.42 -12.39
C GLY A 194 13.83 -13.25 -13.37
N ARG A 195 14.83 -12.45 -13.02
CA ARG A 195 16.04 -12.27 -13.82
C ARG A 195 16.85 -13.56 -14.01
N ARG A 196 17.01 -14.33 -12.92
CA ARG A 196 17.82 -15.56 -12.94
C ARG A 196 17.23 -16.64 -13.84
N TYR A 197 15.90 -16.78 -13.83
CA TYR A 197 15.20 -17.87 -14.53
C TYR A 197 14.44 -17.42 -15.77
N GLY A 198 14.59 -16.16 -16.19
CA GLY A 198 13.96 -15.64 -17.39
C GLY A 198 12.44 -15.47 -17.27
N VAL A 199 11.91 -15.34 -16.05
CA VAL A 199 10.48 -15.06 -15.84
C VAL A 199 10.24 -13.55 -15.97
N PRO A 200 9.41 -13.08 -16.91
CA PRO A 200 9.14 -11.65 -17.13
C PRO A 200 8.45 -11.02 -15.91
N THR A 201 9.23 -10.41 -15.02
CA THR A 201 8.80 -9.91 -13.71
C THR A 201 8.86 -8.39 -13.60
N VAL A 202 7.87 -7.79 -12.96
CA VAL A 202 7.83 -6.37 -12.57
C VAL A 202 7.41 -6.26 -11.11
N ALA A 203 8.09 -5.43 -10.31
CA ALA A 203 7.66 -5.10 -8.96
C ALA A 203 7.14 -3.66 -8.89
N MET A 204 5.98 -3.46 -8.22
CA MET A 204 5.31 -2.17 -8.11
C MET A 204 5.29 -1.72 -6.64
N ARG A 205 6.03 -0.67 -6.29
CA ARG A 205 6.00 -0.05 -4.96
C ARG A 205 4.86 0.95 -4.88
N TYR A 206 3.70 0.49 -4.45
CA TYR A 206 2.55 1.38 -4.28
C TYR A 206 2.76 2.31 -3.10
N SER A 207 2.50 3.60 -3.35
CA SER A 207 2.40 4.64 -2.31
C SER A 207 1.08 4.50 -1.52
N ILE A 208 0.56 5.57 -0.94
CA ILE A 208 -0.71 5.50 -0.20
C ILE A 208 -1.87 5.52 -1.20
N VAL A 209 -2.28 4.33 -1.61
CA VAL A 209 -3.39 4.16 -2.56
C VAL A 209 -4.71 4.50 -1.88
N GLN A 210 -5.58 5.23 -2.60
CA GLN A 210 -6.86 5.73 -2.10
C GLN A 210 -7.97 5.52 -3.11
N GLY A 211 -9.16 5.16 -2.64
CA GLY A 211 -10.33 4.98 -3.48
C GLY A 211 -11.36 4.03 -2.89
N PRO A 212 -12.49 3.81 -3.58
CA PRO A 212 -13.54 2.86 -3.20
C PRO A 212 -12.99 1.46 -2.90
N ARG A 213 -13.69 0.65 -2.13
CA ARG A 213 -13.32 -0.72 -1.73
C ARG A 213 -12.09 -0.81 -0.82
N GLN A 214 -11.47 0.32 -0.43
CA GLN A 214 -10.49 0.29 0.65
C GLN A 214 -11.19 -0.09 1.94
N SER A 215 -10.79 -1.23 2.55
CA SER A 215 -11.51 -1.83 3.68
C SER A 215 -11.74 -0.85 4.83
N VAL A 216 -13.01 -0.70 5.22
CA VAL A 216 -13.41 0.12 6.37
C VAL A 216 -13.01 -0.52 7.71
N PHE A 217 -12.79 -1.83 7.72
CA PHE A 217 -12.55 -2.61 8.94
C PHE A 217 -11.07 -2.79 9.26
N ASN A 218 -10.19 -2.66 8.29
CA ASN A 218 -8.75 -2.80 8.53
C ASN A 218 -8.19 -1.52 9.18
N ALA A 219 -7.77 -1.62 10.44
CA ALA A 219 -7.19 -0.49 11.18
C ALA A 219 -5.91 0.07 10.54
N TYR A 220 -5.18 -0.75 9.78
CA TYR A 220 -4.00 -0.34 9.02
C TYR A 220 -4.35 0.46 7.75
N SER A 221 -5.61 0.43 7.29
CA SER A 221 -6.06 1.21 6.13
C SER A 221 -5.94 2.71 6.40
N GLY A 222 -5.40 3.42 5.41
CA GLY A 222 -4.83 4.76 5.50
C GLY A 222 -5.76 5.91 5.90
N ALA A 223 -5.20 7.11 5.81
CA ALA A 223 -5.79 8.37 6.27
C ALA A 223 -7.18 8.66 5.68
N CYS A 224 -7.42 8.33 4.40
CA CYS A 224 -8.71 8.57 3.74
C CYS A 224 -9.86 7.91 4.50
N ARG A 225 -9.73 6.62 4.79
CA ARG A 225 -10.72 5.88 5.55
C ARG A 225 -10.99 6.51 6.91
N ILE A 226 -9.91 6.76 7.68
CA ILE A 226 -10.03 7.25 9.06
C ILE A 226 -10.73 8.61 9.07
N PHE A 227 -10.33 9.54 8.21
CA PHE A 227 -10.88 10.88 8.20
C PHE A 227 -12.31 10.92 7.62
N CYS A 228 -12.60 10.16 6.56
CA CYS A 228 -13.95 10.05 6.02
C CYS A 228 -14.93 9.48 7.05
N LEU A 229 -14.56 8.42 7.77
CA LEU A 229 -15.41 7.86 8.82
C LEU A 229 -15.65 8.86 9.96
N HIS A 230 -14.63 9.62 10.42
CA HIS A 230 -14.81 10.64 11.45
C HIS A 230 -15.82 11.70 11.03
N TYR A 231 -15.63 12.32 9.87
CA TYR A 231 -16.54 13.39 9.42
C TYR A 231 -17.94 12.86 9.09
N ARG A 232 -18.06 11.64 8.56
CA ARG A 232 -19.36 11.00 8.34
C ARG A 232 -20.14 10.81 9.65
N GLU A 233 -19.45 10.45 10.74
CA GLU A 233 -20.05 10.29 12.08
C GLU A 233 -20.21 11.63 12.85
N GLY A 234 -19.89 12.77 12.26
CA GLY A 234 -19.88 14.07 12.93
C GLY A 234 -18.81 14.21 14.00
N ARG A 235 -17.76 13.38 13.96
CA ARG A 235 -16.63 13.37 14.90
C ARG A 235 -15.46 14.15 14.34
N ILE A 236 -14.69 14.79 15.22
CA ILE A 236 -13.48 15.53 14.84
C ILE A 236 -12.29 14.57 14.85
N PRO A 237 -11.56 14.41 13.71
CA PRO A 237 -10.39 13.54 13.66
C PRO A 237 -9.20 14.10 14.44
N THR A 238 -8.28 13.20 14.81
CA THR A 238 -6.99 13.52 15.43
C THR A 238 -5.89 13.44 14.38
N LEU A 239 -5.04 14.47 14.32
CA LEU A 239 -3.76 14.44 13.65
C LEU A 239 -2.68 14.04 14.64
N TYR A 240 -1.86 13.10 14.25
CA TYR A 240 -0.67 12.72 15.01
C TYR A 240 0.46 13.70 14.73
N GLU A 241 1.38 13.80 15.71
CA GLU A 241 2.48 14.76 15.70
C GLU A 241 1.94 16.20 15.58
N ASP A 242 2.40 16.96 14.62
CA ASP A 242 1.92 18.31 14.27
C ASP A 242 0.98 18.32 13.04
N GLY A 243 0.80 17.15 12.39
CA GLY A 243 0.04 17.04 11.16
C GLY A 243 0.82 17.37 9.88
N GLU A 244 2.09 17.80 9.99
CA GLU A 244 2.92 18.23 8.84
C GLU A 244 3.67 17.07 8.18
N GLY A 245 3.48 15.84 8.67
CA GLY A 245 4.03 14.64 8.04
C GLY A 245 3.54 14.51 6.60
N VAL A 246 4.47 14.58 5.63
CA VAL A 246 4.15 14.49 4.19
C VAL A 246 3.91 13.05 3.79
N ARG A 247 2.92 12.88 2.93
CA ARG A 247 2.56 11.59 2.34
C ARG A 247 2.39 11.73 0.83
N ASP A 248 2.57 10.62 0.15
CA ASP A 248 2.38 10.48 -1.29
C ASP A 248 1.09 9.70 -1.56
N TYR A 249 0.01 10.43 -1.86
CA TYR A 249 -1.32 9.86 -2.10
C TYR A 249 -1.53 9.61 -3.58
N VAL A 250 -1.96 8.40 -3.94
CA VAL A 250 -2.27 8.02 -5.31
C VAL A 250 -3.67 7.42 -5.41
N ASN A 251 -4.40 7.75 -6.44
CA ASN A 251 -5.74 7.19 -6.70
C ASN A 251 -5.64 5.75 -7.20
N VAL A 252 -6.58 4.89 -6.79
CA VAL A 252 -6.61 3.48 -7.19
C VAL A 252 -6.71 3.27 -8.69
N ASP A 253 -7.45 4.13 -9.41
CA ASP A 253 -7.55 4.01 -10.86
C ASP A 253 -6.24 4.38 -11.56
N ASP A 254 -5.44 5.32 -11.01
CA ASP A 254 -4.11 5.61 -11.53
C ASP A 254 -3.16 4.44 -11.28
N VAL A 255 -3.30 3.74 -10.13
CA VAL A 255 -2.59 2.49 -9.85
C VAL A 255 -2.97 1.40 -10.85
N VAL A 256 -4.25 1.26 -11.17
CA VAL A 256 -4.74 0.30 -12.19
C VAL A 256 -4.19 0.63 -13.57
N ASP A 257 -4.16 1.90 -13.96
CA ASP A 257 -3.54 2.34 -15.22
C ASP A 257 -2.04 1.95 -15.27
N ALA A 258 -1.32 2.09 -14.14
CA ALA A 258 0.08 1.63 -14.03
C ALA A 258 0.21 0.10 -14.16
N ASN A 259 -0.69 -0.65 -13.51
CA ASN A 259 -0.71 -2.11 -13.58
C ASN A 259 -0.93 -2.61 -15.01
N VAL A 260 -1.87 -2.01 -15.74
CA VAL A 260 -2.12 -2.33 -17.15
C VAL A 260 -0.92 -1.98 -18.03
N LEU A 261 -0.30 -0.82 -17.80
CA LEU A 261 0.89 -0.43 -18.56
C LEU A 261 2.01 -1.46 -18.45
N VAL A 262 2.37 -1.87 -17.22
CA VAL A 262 3.49 -2.80 -17.03
C VAL A 262 3.18 -4.24 -17.44
N LEU A 263 1.91 -4.59 -17.61
CA LEU A 263 1.51 -5.85 -18.25
C LEU A 263 1.88 -5.87 -19.74
N GLN A 264 1.74 -4.73 -20.42
CA GLN A 264 1.82 -4.60 -21.87
C GLN A 264 3.19 -4.12 -22.37
N ASP A 265 3.97 -3.43 -21.55
CA ASP A 265 5.23 -2.80 -21.94
C ASP A 265 6.44 -3.64 -21.51
N ASP A 266 7.16 -4.22 -22.48
CA ASP A 266 8.33 -5.06 -22.20
C ASP A 266 9.50 -4.30 -21.58
N ARG A 267 9.55 -2.96 -21.71
CA ARG A 267 10.54 -2.12 -21.03
C ARG A 267 10.42 -2.18 -19.50
N ALA A 268 9.26 -2.61 -18.99
CA ALA A 268 9.03 -2.79 -17.57
C ALA A 268 9.73 -4.03 -16.99
N ILE A 269 10.03 -5.03 -17.81
CA ILE A 269 10.55 -6.32 -17.35
C ILE A 269 11.85 -6.17 -16.57
N GLY A 270 11.93 -6.83 -15.43
CA GLY A 270 13.09 -6.87 -14.56
C GLY A 270 13.28 -5.63 -13.69
N ASN A 271 12.33 -4.69 -13.69
CA ASN A 271 12.44 -3.44 -12.95
C ASN A 271 11.48 -3.36 -11.75
N VAL A 272 11.82 -2.43 -10.87
CA VAL A 272 10.97 -1.96 -9.78
C VAL A 272 10.48 -0.57 -10.16
N PHE A 273 9.21 -0.26 -9.89
CA PHE A 273 8.65 1.08 -10.13
C PHE A 273 7.92 1.59 -8.90
N ASN A 274 8.17 2.84 -8.57
CA ASN A 274 7.34 3.59 -7.62
C ASN A 274 6.05 4.02 -8.30
N VAL A 275 4.92 3.79 -7.63
CA VAL A 275 3.59 4.17 -8.10
C VAL A 275 2.96 5.12 -7.07
N GLY A 276 3.16 6.40 -7.27
CA GLY A 276 2.75 7.46 -6.35
C GLY A 276 2.03 8.61 -7.04
N GLY A 277 1.49 9.53 -6.27
CA GLY A 277 0.88 10.75 -6.80
C GLY A 277 1.91 11.77 -7.29
N GLY A 278 3.18 11.62 -6.86
CA GLY A 278 4.28 12.50 -7.23
C GLY A 278 4.16 13.93 -6.69
N VAL A 279 3.20 14.19 -5.82
CA VAL A 279 2.95 15.49 -5.19
C VAL A 279 2.99 15.32 -3.67
N PRO A 280 3.84 16.09 -2.97
CA PRO A 280 3.87 16.07 -1.51
C PRO A 280 2.59 16.69 -0.94
N VAL A 281 1.89 15.96 -0.06
CA VAL A 281 0.70 16.45 0.65
C VAL A 281 0.85 16.12 2.12
N SER A 282 0.79 17.14 3.00
CA SER A 282 0.80 16.90 4.43
C SER A 282 -0.49 16.22 4.90
N THR A 283 -0.41 15.54 6.05
CA THR A 283 -1.61 14.92 6.63
C THR A 283 -2.66 16.00 6.97
N ARG A 284 -2.22 17.22 7.33
CA ARG A 284 -3.10 18.38 7.58
C ARG A 284 -3.84 18.80 6.31
N GLU A 285 -3.11 19.02 5.21
CA GLU A 285 -3.73 19.37 3.91
C GLU A 285 -4.72 18.30 3.46
N PHE A 286 -4.36 17.02 3.67
CA PHE A 286 -5.24 15.91 3.29
C PHE A 286 -6.53 15.88 4.12
N VAL A 287 -6.46 16.08 5.44
CA VAL A 287 -7.69 16.11 6.26
C VAL A 287 -8.58 17.30 5.93
N GLU A 288 -8.00 18.43 5.50
CA GLU A 288 -8.78 19.58 5.02
C GLU A 288 -9.53 19.29 3.72
N VAL A 289 -8.96 18.47 2.81
CA VAL A 289 -9.67 17.96 1.63
C VAL A 289 -10.88 17.15 2.05
N VAL A 290 -10.70 16.23 3.03
CA VAL A 290 -11.82 15.43 3.55
C VAL A 290 -12.87 16.30 4.25
N MET A 291 -12.44 17.23 5.09
CA MET A 291 -13.32 18.18 5.79
C MET A 291 -14.24 18.94 4.80
N ARG A 292 -13.66 19.48 3.72
CA ARG A 292 -14.43 20.16 2.66
C ARG A 292 -15.42 19.24 1.96
N GLN A 293 -15.04 17.97 1.72
CA GLN A 293 -15.93 16.97 1.10
C GLN A 293 -17.21 16.74 1.91
N TYR A 294 -17.11 16.78 3.24
CA TYR A 294 -18.24 16.59 4.14
C TYR A 294 -18.93 17.91 4.56
N GLY A 295 -18.52 19.05 3.99
CA GLY A 295 -19.09 20.36 4.33
C GLY A 295 -18.91 20.76 5.80
N SER A 296 -17.86 20.27 6.45
CA SER A 296 -17.56 20.55 7.86
C SER A 296 -16.63 21.76 8.00
N ASP A 297 -16.88 22.59 9.02
CA ASP A 297 -16.01 23.71 9.41
C ASP A 297 -15.13 23.35 10.63
N CYS A 298 -15.19 22.11 11.11
CA CYS A 298 -14.48 21.69 12.30
C CYS A 298 -13.10 21.12 11.93
N PRO A 299 -11.98 21.82 12.18
CA PRO A 299 -10.64 21.33 11.89
C PRO A 299 -10.26 20.16 12.80
N ALA A 300 -9.34 19.31 12.30
CA ALA A 300 -8.78 18.21 13.07
C ALA A 300 -8.01 18.71 14.31
N ARG A 301 -7.98 17.88 15.37
CA ARG A 301 -7.26 18.19 16.63
C ARG A 301 -5.82 17.70 16.53
N VAL A 302 -4.92 18.43 17.21
CA VAL A 302 -3.50 18.08 17.37
C VAL A 302 -3.19 17.96 18.86
N PRO A 303 -3.48 16.80 19.51
CA PRO A 303 -3.39 16.64 20.97
C PRO A 303 -1.98 16.29 21.47
N GLY A 304 -0.94 16.26 20.62
CA GLY A 304 0.40 15.81 20.97
C GLY A 304 0.51 14.28 21.06
N GLU A 305 -0.31 13.56 20.33
CA GLU A 305 -0.20 12.11 20.15
C GLU A 305 0.67 11.80 18.91
N TYR A 306 1.37 10.66 18.93
CA TYR A 306 2.16 10.17 17.82
C TYR A 306 2.06 8.65 17.70
N ARG A 307 2.35 8.12 16.51
CA ARG A 307 2.48 6.68 16.31
C ARG A 307 3.95 6.31 16.22
N PHE A 308 4.38 5.47 17.15
CA PHE A 308 5.77 5.00 17.16
C PHE A 308 6.05 4.08 15.96
N GLY A 309 7.10 4.38 15.22
CA GLY A 309 7.48 3.66 14.01
C GLY A 309 6.87 4.18 12.72
N ASP A 310 6.04 5.25 12.77
CA ASP A 310 5.63 5.95 11.55
C ASP A 310 6.78 6.78 10.97
N THR A 311 6.83 6.86 9.63
CA THR A 311 7.75 7.75 8.92
C THR A 311 7.33 9.21 9.08
N ARG A 312 8.31 10.14 9.13
CA ARG A 312 8.03 11.59 9.16
C ARG A 312 7.49 12.06 7.83
N HIS A 313 8.26 11.83 6.77
CA HIS A 313 7.87 12.16 5.40
C HIS A 313 8.13 10.99 4.49
N ILE A 314 7.31 10.86 3.45
CA ILE A 314 7.57 9.93 2.35
C ILE A 314 6.96 10.48 1.06
N LEU A 315 7.79 10.54 0.02
CA LEU A 315 7.41 10.92 -1.34
C LEU A 315 8.15 10.01 -2.32
N SER A 316 7.43 9.43 -3.24
CA SER A 316 7.99 8.55 -4.27
C SER A 316 8.50 9.35 -5.46
N ASP A 317 9.71 9.09 -5.92
CA ASP A 317 10.14 9.51 -7.25
C ASP A 317 9.51 8.58 -8.29
N ILE A 318 8.58 9.11 -9.08
CA ILE A 318 7.84 8.38 -10.11
C ILE A 318 8.47 8.48 -11.51
N THR A 319 9.66 9.04 -11.61
CA THR A 319 10.33 9.35 -12.89
C THR A 319 10.54 8.09 -13.75
N ALA A 320 10.86 6.95 -13.14
CA ALA A 320 11.09 5.71 -13.88
C ALA A 320 9.82 5.22 -14.58
N LEU A 321 8.68 5.22 -13.89
CA LEU A 321 7.39 4.82 -14.47
C LEU A 321 6.89 5.85 -15.48
N SER A 322 7.13 7.14 -15.24
CA SER A 322 6.77 8.22 -16.17
C SER A 322 7.51 8.11 -17.51
N LYS A 323 8.73 7.60 -17.54
CA LYS A 323 9.46 7.32 -18.80
C LYS A 323 8.82 6.22 -19.64
N LEU A 324 7.96 5.38 -19.07
CA LEU A 324 7.15 4.42 -19.81
C LEU A 324 5.87 5.05 -20.37
N GLY A 325 5.56 6.29 -19.99
CA GLY A 325 4.37 7.03 -20.45
C GLY A 325 3.24 7.11 -19.42
N TRP A 326 3.45 6.65 -18.18
CA TRP A 326 2.47 6.78 -17.12
C TRP A 326 2.61 8.10 -16.35
N SER A 327 1.48 8.66 -15.94
CA SER A 327 1.43 9.75 -14.95
C SER A 327 0.12 9.68 -14.18
N PRO A 328 0.12 10.02 -12.86
CA PRO A 328 -1.11 10.12 -12.10
C PRO A 328 -1.96 11.27 -12.66
N ARG A 329 -3.27 11.07 -12.73
CA ARG A 329 -4.22 12.03 -13.32
C ARG A 329 -5.24 12.53 -12.32
N ARG A 330 -5.41 11.80 -11.23
CA ARG A 330 -6.45 12.07 -10.23
C ARG A 330 -5.83 12.67 -8.98
N THR A 331 -6.54 13.64 -8.43
CA THR A 331 -6.13 14.36 -7.21
C THR A 331 -6.56 13.61 -5.94
N PRO A 332 -6.00 13.97 -4.77
CA PRO A 332 -6.53 13.50 -3.49
C PRO A 332 -8.02 13.81 -3.30
N ALA A 333 -8.52 14.96 -3.83
CA ALA A 333 -9.93 15.30 -3.75
C ALA A 333 -10.82 14.34 -4.56
N ASP A 334 -10.38 13.90 -5.74
CA ASP A 334 -11.10 12.90 -6.54
C ASP A 334 -11.20 11.57 -5.79
N SER A 335 -10.10 11.16 -5.14
CA SER A 335 -10.05 9.93 -4.33
C SER A 335 -11.00 9.99 -3.13
N VAL A 336 -10.99 11.11 -2.41
CA VAL A 336 -11.85 11.35 -1.25
C VAL A 336 -13.32 11.36 -1.68
N ALA A 337 -13.67 12.06 -2.77
CA ALA A 337 -15.04 12.13 -3.28
C ALA A 337 -15.55 10.75 -3.71
N ALA A 338 -14.70 9.94 -4.37
CA ALA A 338 -15.06 8.59 -4.77
C ALA A 338 -15.26 7.67 -3.56
N TYR A 339 -14.35 7.75 -2.56
CA TYR A 339 -14.43 6.97 -1.34
C TYR A 339 -15.66 7.35 -0.48
N ALA A 340 -15.96 8.65 -0.34
CA ALA A 340 -17.11 9.13 0.40
C ALA A 340 -18.43 8.62 -0.19
N ARG A 341 -18.60 8.67 -1.52
CA ARG A 341 -19.76 8.07 -2.21
C ARG A 341 -19.88 6.57 -1.96
N TRP A 342 -18.77 5.84 -2.07
CA TRP A 342 -18.76 4.40 -1.81
C TRP A 342 -19.14 4.06 -0.36
N LEU A 343 -18.75 4.91 0.61
CA LEU A 343 -19.13 4.75 2.00
C LEU A 343 -20.64 4.88 2.25
N GLU A 344 -21.38 5.60 1.40
CA GLU A 344 -22.84 5.76 1.54
C GLU A 344 -23.56 4.41 1.43
N ASP A 345 -23.01 3.49 0.62
CA ASP A 345 -23.55 2.16 0.37
C ASP A 345 -23.19 1.13 1.47
N ILE A 346 -22.35 1.50 2.45
CA ILE A 346 -21.92 0.61 3.52
C ILE A 346 -22.81 0.79 4.76
N GLU A 347 -23.58 -0.25 5.09
CA GLU A 347 -24.58 -0.20 6.16
C GLU A 347 -23.99 -0.39 7.56
N GLU A 348 -22.98 -1.26 7.72
CA GLU A 348 -22.44 -1.67 9.01
C GLU A 348 -21.13 -0.94 9.36
N LEU A 349 -21.21 0.30 9.83
CA LEU A 349 -20.04 1.09 10.22
C LEU A 349 -19.95 1.36 11.73
N ASP A 350 -20.98 1.03 12.49
CA ASP A 350 -21.05 1.33 13.93
C ASP A 350 -19.89 0.70 14.71
N GLY A 351 -19.19 1.53 15.50
CA GLY A 351 -18.07 1.13 16.34
C GLY A 351 -16.76 0.81 15.61
N VAL A 352 -16.70 0.96 14.28
CA VAL A 352 -15.47 0.67 13.49
C VAL A 352 -14.31 1.55 13.93
N LEU A 353 -14.54 2.86 14.11
CA LEU A 353 -13.53 3.80 14.58
C LEU A 353 -13.06 3.49 16.00
N ASP A 354 -14.00 3.19 16.89
CA ASP A 354 -13.68 2.94 18.31
C ASP A 354 -12.88 1.64 18.47
N THR A 355 -13.25 0.60 17.72
CA THR A 355 -12.50 -0.67 17.68
C THR A 355 -11.07 -0.46 17.16
N ALA A 356 -10.89 0.29 16.06
CA ALA A 356 -9.58 0.57 15.49
C ALA A 356 -8.71 1.39 16.46
N ASN A 357 -9.27 2.43 17.09
CA ASN A 357 -8.57 3.27 18.06
C ASN A 357 -8.18 2.48 19.31
N ALA A 358 -9.08 1.65 19.86
CA ALA A 358 -8.81 0.79 21.00
C ALA A 358 -7.70 -0.21 20.70
N SER A 359 -7.71 -0.83 19.52
CA SER A 359 -6.66 -1.75 19.08
C SER A 359 -5.28 -1.07 19.00
N MET A 360 -5.17 0.08 18.34
CA MET A 360 -3.90 0.82 18.23
C MET A 360 -3.35 1.24 19.59
N ARG A 361 -4.22 1.64 20.52
CA ARG A 361 -3.82 2.01 21.89
C ARG A 361 -3.38 0.79 22.70
N SER A 362 -4.11 -0.31 22.63
CA SER A 362 -3.76 -1.55 23.34
C SER A 362 -2.43 -2.17 22.88
N LEU A 363 -2.09 -1.98 21.63
CA LEU A 363 -0.82 -2.41 21.03
C LEU A 363 0.33 -1.41 21.30
N GLY A 364 0.06 -0.28 21.99
CA GLY A 364 1.08 0.74 22.25
C GLY A 364 1.60 1.44 21.00
N VAL A 365 0.87 1.36 19.89
CA VAL A 365 1.21 2.05 18.63
C VAL A 365 1.01 3.55 18.81
N VAL A 366 -0.12 3.96 19.40
CA VAL A 366 -0.40 5.38 19.71
C VAL A 366 0.14 5.72 21.09
N ARG A 367 0.98 6.75 21.14
CA ARG A 367 1.64 7.29 22.34
C ARG A 367 1.42 8.80 22.44
N LYS A 368 1.80 9.40 23.55
CA LYS A 368 1.63 10.83 23.80
C LYS A 368 2.94 11.45 24.27
N VAL A 369 3.17 12.72 23.92
CA VAL A 369 4.31 13.49 24.42
C VAL A 369 4.32 13.50 25.95
N SER A 370 5.50 13.40 26.53
CA SER A 370 5.70 13.53 27.97
C SER A 370 5.38 14.97 28.40
N GLN A 371 4.56 15.14 29.44
CA GLN A 371 4.28 16.46 30.02
C GLN A 371 5.45 16.92 30.84
#